data_1237c2faef8dbd77d20ec988ea73a771
#
_entry.id   1237c2faef8dbd77d20ec988ea73a771
#
_cell.length_a   1.000
_cell.length_b   1.000
_cell.length_c   1.000
_cell.angle_alpha   90.00
_cell.angle_beta   90.00
_cell.angle_gamma   90.00
#
_symmetry.space_group_name_H-M   'P 1'
#
loop_
_entity.id
_entity.type
_entity.pdbx_description
1 polymer ?
#
loop_
_entity_poly.entity_id
_entity_poly.type
_entity_poly.pdbx_seq_one_letter_code
_entity_poly.pdbx_strand_id
1 'polypeptide(L)'
;MTAHKFGNAPVRTAKEAQAPILQLRRSTTAVLGSFDAIECARAEYERYRCLRLRQLLEPELWQFLQRALSQARFTEQTYEGIGSELSMTPGTVDFLMHLMTNDAGLLGVIRHITGCDAICSFAGRVYRLMPGEGHGTNWHNDLDGPRLVAMSVNLSPEIYGGGTLQLRNAHTRRVLREVANTGPGDALLFQIAPDLQHRVTAVKGAVPKTAFAGWFQSERISFRLGAAPPA
;
A
#
# COMPACT_ATOMS: atom_id res chain seq x y z
N MET A 1 32.54 -3.96 36.54
CA MET A 1 32.47 -3.79 35.06
C MET A 1 31.77 -5.04 34.50
N THR A 2 30.48 -4.96 34.32
CA THR A 2 29.65 -6.09 33.81
C THR A 2 29.35 -5.82 32.35
N ALA A 3 29.94 -6.61 31.46
CA ALA A 3 29.70 -6.53 30.02
C ALA A 3 28.30 -7.06 29.69
N HIS A 4 27.43 -6.16 29.20
CA HIS A 4 26.14 -6.55 28.60
C HIS A 4 26.42 -7.29 27.27
N LYS A 5 26.15 -8.59 27.25
CA LYS A 5 26.06 -9.37 26.03
C LYS A 5 24.85 -8.90 25.23
N PHE A 6 25.10 -8.20 24.12
CA PHE A 6 24.10 -8.01 23.08
C PHE A 6 23.73 -9.39 22.52
N GLY A 7 22.55 -9.87 22.80
CA GLY A 7 22.02 -11.09 22.21
C GLY A 7 21.87 -10.89 20.71
N ASN A 8 22.51 -11.76 19.91
CA ASN A 8 22.31 -11.81 18.47
C ASN A 8 20.83 -12.15 18.20
N ALA A 9 20.12 -11.23 17.54
CA ALA A 9 18.80 -11.54 17.02
C ALA A 9 18.91 -12.74 16.06
N PRO A 10 17.96 -13.70 16.08
CA PRO A 10 18.03 -14.88 15.22
C PRO A 10 18.04 -14.47 13.76
N VAL A 11 19.03 -14.98 13.02
CA VAL A 11 19.12 -14.81 11.56
C VAL A 11 17.96 -15.60 10.93
N ARG A 12 16.97 -14.90 10.38
CA ARG A 12 15.85 -15.51 9.65
C ARG A 12 16.36 -16.32 8.46
N THR A 13 15.83 -17.51 8.28
CA THR A 13 16.02 -18.26 7.02
C THR A 13 15.39 -17.51 5.85
N ALA A 14 15.95 -17.64 4.66
CA ALA A 14 15.44 -16.97 3.45
C ALA A 14 13.96 -17.30 3.16
N LYS A 15 13.47 -18.46 3.63
CA LYS A 15 12.08 -18.92 3.50
C LYS A 15 11.15 -18.21 4.48
N GLU A 16 11.59 -17.94 5.72
CA GLU A 16 10.83 -17.18 6.73
C GLU A 16 10.72 -15.68 6.35
N ALA A 17 11.74 -15.15 5.68
CA ALA A 17 11.70 -13.77 5.16
C ALA A 17 10.70 -13.58 4.00
N GLN A 18 10.16 -14.66 3.45
CA GLN A 18 9.22 -14.64 2.30
C GLN A 18 7.77 -14.91 2.70
N ALA A 19 7.50 -15.44 3.88
CA ALA A 19 6.13 -15.75 4.32
C ALA A 19 5.33 -14.46 4.61
N PRO A 20 4.01 -14.46 4.31
CA PRO A 20 3.15 -13.35 4.69
C PRO A 20 3.01 -13.28 6.21
N ILE A 21 3.09 -12.07 6.78
CA ILE A 21 2.84 -11.83 8.21
C ILE A 21 1.38 -11.48 8.49
N LEU A 22 0.66 -11.06 7.46
CA LEU A 22 -0.71 -10.56 7.52
C LEU A 22 -1.41 -10.90 6.22
N GLN A 23 -2.65 -11.38 6.28
CA GLN A 23 -3.47 -11.64 5.11
C GLN A 23 -4.90 -11.13 5.29
N LEU A 24 -5.41 -10.47 4.27
CA LEU A 24 -6.83 -10.18 4.11
C LEU A 24 -7.49 -11.38 3.43
N ARG A 25 -8.54 -11.90 4.06
CA ARG A 25 -9.41 -12.98 3.58
C ARG A 25 -10.81 -12.43 3.39
N ARG A 26 -11.69 -13.19 2.76
CA ARG A 26 -13.06 -12.74 2.44
C ARG A 26 -13.87 -12.21 3.63
N SER A 27 -13.63 -12.72 4.83
CA SER A 27 -14.41 -12.39 6.03
C SER A 27 -13.59 -11.93 7.22
N THR A 28 -12.26 -11.92 7.13
CA THR A 28 -11.41 -11.64 8.28
C THR A 28 -9.98 -11.27 7.88
N THR A 29 -9.29 -10.59 8.77
CA THR A 29 -7.84 -10.40 8.72
C THR A 29 -7.16 -11.52 9.49
N ALA A 30 -6.23 -12.22 8.85
CA ALA A 30 -5.43 -13.28 9.48
C ALA A 30 -4.02 -12.76 9.78
N VAL A 31 -3.63 -12.76 11.04
CA VAL A 31 -2.24 -12.54 11.48
C VAL A 31 -1.52 -13.87 11.42
N LEU A 32 -0.55 -14.01 10.52
CA LEU A 32 0.17 -15.24 10.23
C LEU A 32 1.59 -15.22 10.80
N GLY A 33 2.16 -14.03 10.94
CA GLY A 33 3.49 -13.84 11.50
C GLY A 33 3.52 -14.06 13.01
N SER A 34 4.64 -14.58 13.52
CA SER A 34 4.93 -14.55 14.96
C SER A 34 5.10 -13.11 15.44
N PHE A 35 5.05 -12.91 16.75
CA PHE A 35 5.33 -11.61 17.35
C PHE A 35 6.67 -11.03 16.86
N ASP A 36 7.74 -11.83 16.85
CA ASP A 36 9.06 -11.41 16.36
C ASP A 36 9.04 -11.00 14.88
N ALA A 37 8.19 -11.65 14.07
CA ALA A 37 8.04 -11.31 12.66
C ALA A 37 7.40 -9.92 12.49
N ILE A 38 6.44 -9.59 13.33
CA ILE A 38 5.77 -8.29 13.33
C ILE A 38 6.73 -7.20 13.85
N GLU A 39 7.50 -7.49 14.92
CA GLU A 39 8.52 -6.58 15.43
C GLU A 39 9.64 -6.32 14.40
N CYS A 40 10.05 -7.33 13.62
CA CYS A 40 10.98 -7.14 12.50
C CYS A 40 10.38 -6.23 11.42
N ALA A 41 9.09 -6.39 11.11
CA ALA A 41 8.38 -5.53 10.15
C ALA A 41 8.31 -4.08 10.65
N ARG A 42 8.04 -3.89 11.95
CA ARG A 42 8.08 -2.59 12.61
C ARG A 42 9.45 -1.94 12.49
N ALA A 43 10.52 -2.65 12.88
CA ALA A 43 11.88 -2.16 12.78
C ALA A 43 12.29 -1.81 11.32
N GLU A 44 11.84 -2.60 10.33
CA GLU A 44 12.03 -2.31 8.91
C GLU A 44 11.30 -1.01 8.51
N TYR A 45 10.05 -0.85 8.93
CA TYR A 45 9.26 0.34 8.65
C TYR A 45 9.88 1.60 9.29
N GLU A 46 10.27 1.53 10.55
CA GLU A 46 10.94 2.62 11.27
C GLU A 46 12.25 3.04 10.56
N ARG A 47 13.06 2.05 10.15
CA ARG A 47 14.35 2.30 9.49
C ARG A 47 14.22 2.90 8.10
N TYR A 48 13.28 2.41 7.30
CA TYR A 48 13.18 2.74 5.88
C TYR A 48 11.97 3.60 5.54
N ARG A 49 11.09 3.85 6.51
CA ARG A 49 9.83 4.59 6.35
C ARG A 49 8.92 3.99 5.26
N CYS A 50 9.17 2.74 4.94
CA CYS A 50 8.47 1.95 3.94
C CYS A 50 8.62 0.47 4.25
N LEU A 51 7.54 -0.28 4.08
CA LEU A 51 7.49 -1.73 4.29
C LEU A 51 6.71 -2.39 3.16
N ARG A 52 7.18 -3.55 2.68
CA ARG A 52 6.41 -4.41 1.78
C ARG A 52 5.75 -5.53 2.58
N LEU A 53 4.43 -5.58 2.55
CA LEU A 53 3.62 -6.69 3.05
C LEU A 53 3.39 -7.66 1.90
N ARG A 54 4.05 -8.81 1.95
CA ARG A 54 3.92 -9.84 0.91
C ARG A 54 2.61 -10.58 1.04
N GLN A 55 1.96 -10.83 -0.10
CA GLN A 55 0.71 -11.58 -0.17
C GLN A 55 -0.33 -11.10 0.86
N LEU A 56 -0.48 -9.77 0.98
CA LEU A 56 -1.50 -9.19 1.85
C LEU A 56 -2.90 -9.69 1.46
N LEU A 57 -3.16 -9.87 0.18
CA LEU A 57 -4.38 -10.56 -0.27
C LEU A 57 -4.12 -12.07 -0.33
N GLU A 58 -4.99 -12.84 0.33
CA GLU A 58 -5.03 -14.29 0.16
C GLU A 58 -5.22 -14.65 -1.33
N PRO A 59 -4.59 -15.73 -1.84
CA PRO A 59 -4.66 -16.05 -3.27
C PRO A 59 -6.08 -16.19 -3.83
N GLU A 60 -7.00 -16.79 -3.09
CA GLU A 60 -8.40 -16.95 -3.52
C GLU A 60 -9.14 -15.62 -3.59
N LEU A 61 -8.89 -14.73 -2.62
CA LEU A 61 -9.44 -13.38 -2.63
C LEU A 61 -8.88 -12.58 -3.82
N TRP A 62 -7.56 -12.66 -4.05
CA TRP A 62 -6.92 -12.00 -5.18
C TRP A 62 -7.53 -12.47 -6.51
N GLN A 63 -7.72 -13.79 -6.72
CA GLN A 63 -8.36 -14.32 -7.91
C GLN A 63 -9.82 -13.84 -8.07
N PHE A 64 -10.56 -13.75 -6.97
CA PHE A 64 -11.91 -13.20 -7.00
C PHE A 64 -11.91 -11.74 -7.46
N LEU A 65 -11.00 -10.91 -6.91
CA LEU A 65 -10.85 -9.51 -7.29
C LEU A 65 -10.43 -9.38 -8.77
N GLN A 66 -9.56 -10.26 -9.30
CA GLN A 66 -9.18 -10.27 -10.72
C GLN A 66 -10.39 -10.48 -11.64
N ARG A 67 -11.28 -11.43 -11.31
CA ARG A 67 -12.52 -11.64 -12.07
C ARG A 67 -13.43 -10.42 -12.05
N ALA A 68 -13.57 -9.74 -10.91
CA ALA A 68 -14.34 -8.51 -10.81
C ALA A 68 -13.70 -7.34 -11.58
N LEU A 69 -12.37 -7.20 -11.52
CA LEU A 69 -11.61 -6.19 -12.24
C LEU A 69 -11.66 -6.34 -13.76
N SER A 70 -11.81 -7.57 -14.29
CA SER A 70 -11.93 -7.80 -15.74
C SER A 70 -13.21 -7.21 -16.33
N GLN A 71 -14.22 -6.95 -15.51
CA GLN A 71 -15.49 -6.32 -15.89
C GLN A 71 -15.58 -4.83 -15.48
N ALA A 72 -14.55 -4.32 -14.80
CA ALA A 72 -14.56 -2.95 -14.28
C ALA A 72 -14.35 -1.93 -15.40
N ARG A 73 -15.00 -0.78 -15.24
CA ARG A 73 -14.80 0.39 -16.12
C ARG A 73 -13.80 1.34 -15.49
N PHE A 74 -12.97 1.92 -16.35
CA PHE A 74 -11.96 2.89 -15.95
C PHE A 74 -12.14 4.16 -16.78
N THR A 75 -11.93 5.31 -16.16
CA THR A 75 -11.96 6.64 -16.80
C THR A 75 -10.67 7.37 -16.47
N GLU A 76 -10.17 8.14 -17.42
CA GLU A 76 -8.98 8.95 -17.22
C GLU A 76 -9.26 10.08 -16.22
N GLN A 77 -8.31 10.24 -15.29
CA GLN A 77 -8.30 11.30 -14.29
C GLN A 77 -6.92 11.95 -14.29
N THR A 78 -6.92 13.28 -14.32
CA THR A 78 -5.69 14.07 -14.21
C THR A 78 -5.74 14.87 -12.91
N TYR A 79 -4.66 14.77 -12.14
CA TYR A 79 -4.46 15.52 -10.90
C TYR A 79 -3.39 16.58 -11.15
N GLU A 80 -3.77 17.86 -11.01
CA GLU A 80 -2.88 18.98 -11.26
C GLU A 80 -1.57 18.88 -10.47
N GLY A 81 -0.44 19.03 -11.14
CA GLY A 81 0.91 18.93 -10.56
C GLY A 81 1.35 17.53 -10.13
N ILE A 82 0.44 16.53 -10.15
CA ILE A 82 0.74 15.16 -9.72
C ILE A 82 0.90 14.23 -10.91
N GLY A 83 -0.12 14.11 -11.77
CA GLY A 83 -0.07 13.23 -12.94
C GLY A 83 -1.44 12.72 -13.36
N SER A 84 -1.44 11.75 -14.29
CA SER A 84 -2.66 11.14 -14.83
C SER A 84 -2.69 9.64 -14.55
N GLU A 85 -3.89 9.10 -14.42
CA GLU A 85 -4.18 7.68 -14.21
C GLU A 85 -5.54 7.31 -14.80
N LEU A 86 -5.82 6.03 -14.95
CA LEU A 86 -7.18 5.53 -15.14
C LEU A 86 -7.78 5.19 -13.78
N SER A 87 -8.81 5.90 -13.36
CA SER A 87 -9.54 5.64 -12.11
C SER A 87 -10.71 4.69 -12.37
N MET A 88 -10.88 3.66 -11.53
CA MET A 88 -11.97 2.72 -11.65
C MET A 88 -13.30 3.35 -11.21
N THR A 89 -14.36 3.15 -12.00
CA THR A 89 -15.71 3.48 -11.52
C THR A 89 -16.03 2.64 -10.28
N PRO A 90 -16.47 3.25 -9.16
CA PRO A 90 -16.78 2.53 -7.93
C PRO A 90 -17.69 1.31 -8.15
N GLY A 91 -17.33 0.21 -7.51
CA GLY A 91 -18.05 -1.07 -7.69
C GLY A 91 -17.67 -2.10 -6.64
N THR A 92 -17.91 -3.37 -6.95
CA THR A 92 -17.68 -4.49 -6.01
C THR A 92 -16.25 -4.53 -5.47
N VAL A 93 -15.25 -4.24 -6.31
CA VAL A 93 -13.84 -4.27 -5.88
C VAL A 93 -13.57 -3.19 -4.85
N ASP A 94 -13.99 -1.94 -5.11
CA ASP A 94 -13.80 -0.84 -4.13
C ASP A 94 -14.51 -1.14 -2.83
N PHE A 95 -15.77 -1.59 -2.90
CA PHE A 95 -16.56 -1.91 -1.71
C PHE A 95 -15.85 -2.97 -0.85
N LEU A 96 -15.43 -4.08 -1.44
CA LEU A 96 -14.74 -5.14 -0.72
C LEU A 96 -13.38 -4.69 -0.16
N MET A 97 -12.61 -3.97 -0.96
CA MET A 97 -11.31 -3.46 -0.52
C MET A 97 -11.48 -2.49 0.66
N HIS A 98 -12.48 -1.59 0.60
CA HIS A 98 -12.75 -0.69 1.72
C HIS A 98 -13.21 -1.45 2.97
N LEU A 99 -14.08 -2.45 2.82
CA LEU A 99 -14.52 -3.26 3.96
C LEU A 99 -13.33 -3.95 4.64
N MET A 100 -12.46 -4.59 3.86
CA MET A 100 -11.31 -5.33 4.38
C MET A 100 -10.21 -4.43 4.93
N THR A 101 -9.95 -3.29 4.28
CA THR A 101 -8.90 -2.36 4.76
C THR A 101 -9.33 -1.55 5.98
N ASN A 102 -10.60 -1.59 6.34
CA ASN A 102 -11.14 -1.01 7.58
C ASN A 102 -11.45 -2.08 8.65
N ASP A 103 -11.03 -3.33 8.44
CA ASP A 103 -11.12 -4.37 9.47
C ASP A 103 -10.28 -4.01 10.69
N ALA A 104 -10.84 -4.21 11.89
CA ALA A 104 -10.20 -3.83 13.15
C ALA A 104 -8.86 -4.56 13.37
N GLY A 105 -8.76 -5.82 12.91
CA GLY A 105 -7.53 -6.61 13.01
C GLY A 105 -6.43 -6.02 12.13
N LEU A 106 -6.75 -5.65 10.88
CA LEU A 106 -5.80 -4.96 10.01
C LEU A 106 -5.34 -3.63 10.63
N LEU A 107 -6.30 -2.77 11.02
CA LEU A 107 -5.98 -1.46 11.60
C LEU A 107 -5.09 -1.60 12.85
N GLY A 108 -5.34 -2.61 13.70
CA GLY A 108 -4.52 -2.90 14.88
C GLY A 108 -3.08 -3.25 14.54
N VAL A 109 -2.86 -4.15 13.58
CA VAL A 109 -1.52 -4.54 13.13
C VAL A 109 -0.79 -3.38 12.45
N ILE A 110 -1.48 -2.59 11.62
CA ILE A 110 -0.88 -1.42 10.96
C ILE A 110 -0.47 -0.35 11.98
N ARG A 111 -1.30 -0.06 13.00
CA ARG A 111 -0.90 0.83 14.12
C ARG A 111 0.37 0.34 14.80
N HIS A 112 0.43 -0.93 15.11
CA HIS A 112 1.59 -1.52 15.77
C HIS A 112 2.86 -1.41 14.92
N ILE A 113 2.79 -1.79 13.64
CA ILE A 113 3.94 -1.71 12.70
C ILE A 113 4.41 -0.28 12.50
N THR A 114 3.47 0.66 12.34
CA THR A 114 3.80 2.05 11.99
C THR A 114 4.06 2.94 13.21
N GLY A 115 3.71 2.48 14.43
CA GLY A 115 3.73 3.30 15.63
C GLY A 115 2.73 4.45 15.60
N CYS A 116 1.71 4.40 14.74
CA CYS A 116 0.75 5.47 14.53
C CYS A 116 -0.62 5.12 15.12
N ASP A 117 -0.80 5.40 16.40
CA ASP A 117 -2.04 5.07 17.16
C ASP A 117 -3.26 5.86 16.69
N ALA A 118 -3.06 7.00 16.03
CA ALA A 118 -4.13 7.86 15.53
C ALA A 118 -4.90 7.27 14.34
N ILE A 119 -4.44 6.18 13.72
CA ILE A 119 -5.12 5.53 12.60
C ILE A 119 -6.49 5.04 13.02
N CYS A 120 -7.56 5.53 12.38
CA CYS A 120 -8.95 5.17 12.62
C CYS A 120 -9.61 4.45 11.45
N SER A 121 -9.19 4.74 10.22
CA SER A 121 -9.79 4.22 8.99
C SER A 121 -8.80 4.21 7.84
N PHE A 122 -9.21 3.60 6.72
CA PHE A 122 -8.50 3.65 5.43
C PHE A 122 -9.43 4.14 4.34
N ALA A 123 -8.99 5.12 3.54
CA ALA A 123 -9.65 5.56 2.32
C ALA A 123 -8.73 5.31 1.12
N GLY A 124 -9.27 4.74 0.06
CA GLY A 124 -8.50 4.46 -1.15
C GLY A 124 -9.38 4.28 -2.37
N ARG A 125 -8.76 4.10 -3.52
CA ARG A 125 -9.42 3.81 -4.80
C ARG A 125 -8.61 2.83 -5.63
N VAL A 126 -9.27 2.17 -6.56
CA VAL A 126 -8.59 1.39 -7.59
C VAL A 126 -8.21 2.30 -8.75
N TYR A 127 -6.94 2.26 -9.13
CA TYR A 127 -6.44 2.96 -10.30
C TYR A 127 -5.56 2.05 -11.18
N ARG A 128 -5.35 2.49 -12.43
CA ARG A 128 -4.49 1.80 -13.39
C ARG A 128 -3.57 2.80 -14.10
N LEU A 129 -2.29 2.45 -14.18
CA LEU A 129 -1.30 3.17 -14.98
C LEU A 129 -1.00 2.35 -16.22
N MET A 130 -1.24 2.92 -17.40
CA MET A 130 -0.98 2.30 -18.68
C MET A 130 0.48 2.52 -19.09
N PRO A 131 1.14 1.53 -19.70
CA PRO A 131 2.46 1.70 -20.29
C PRO A 131 2.40 2.72 -21.44
N GLY A 132 3.38 3.63 -21.50
CA GLY A 132 3.54 4.57 -22.60
C GLY A 132 2.59 5.75 -22.66
N GLU A 133 1.53 5.81 -21.84
CA GLU A 133 0.52 6.86 -21.85
C GLU A 133 0.88 8.10 -20.99
N GLY A 134 2.12 8.22 -20.57
CA GLY A 134 2.52 9.29 -19.65
C GLY A 134 1.98 9.14 -18.24
N HIS A 135 1.32 8.03 -17.95
CA HIS A 135 0.79 7.74 -16.61
C HIS A 135 1.92 7.53 -15.61
N GLY A 136 1.77 8.12 -14.46
CA GLY A 136 2.72 8.11 -13.36
C GLY A 136 2.47 9.31 -12.47
N THR A 137 3.31 9.48 -11.46
CA THR A 137 3.19 10.64 -10.59
C THR A 137 4.49 11.42 -10.51
N ASN A 138 4.39 12.74 -10.44
CA ASN A 138 5.48 13.62 -10.07
C ASN A 138 5.82 13.49 -8.58
N TRP A 139 6.92 14.09 -8.17
CA TRP A 139 7.29 14.18 -6.76
C TRP A 139 6.29 15.04 -6.00
N HIS A 140 5.59 14.46 -5.06
CA HIS A 140 4.62 15.12 -4.19
C HIS A 140 4.67 14.54 -2.78
N ASN A 141 3.99 15.17 -1.85
CA ASN A 141 3.61 14.60 -0.57
C ASN A 141 2.08 14.54 -0.50
N ASP A 142 1.58 13.70 0.36
CA ASP A 142 0.14 13.55 0.60
C ASP A 142 -0.28 14.19 1.92
N LEU A 143 0.42 15.25 2.35
CA LEU A 143 0.12 16.02 3.55
C LEU A 143 -1.17 16.84 3.36
N ASP A 144 -2.27 16.14 3.31
CA ASP A 144 -3.59 16.74 3.14
C ASP A 144 -4.59 16.11 4.09
N GLY A 145 -5.27 16.95 4.88
CA GLY A 145 -6.27 16.50 5.83
C GLY A 145 -5.76 15.46 6.84
N PRO A 146 -6.54 14.40 7.10
CA PRO A 146 -6.27 13.42 8.15
C PRO A 146 -5.32 12.28 7.76
N ARG A 147 -4.62 12.36 6.63
CA ARG A 147 -3.76 11.30 6.08
C ARG A 147 -2.51 11.09 6.91
N LEU A 148 -2.20 9.84 7.28
CA LEU A 148 -1.11 9.48 8.18
C LEU A 148 -0.09 8.54 7.54
N VAL A 149 -0.57 7.47 6.90
CA VAL A 149 0.25 6.43 6.27
C VAL A 149 -0.38 6.05 4.95
N ALA A 150 0.40 5.96 3.90
CA ALA A 150 -0.09 5.49 2.60
C ALA A 150 0.06 3.97 2.47
N MET A 151 -0.87 3.36 1.76
CA MET A 151 -0.81 1.95 1.35
C MET A 151 -1.20 1.79 -0.11
N SER A 152 -0.47 0.93 -0.83
CA SER A 152 -0.78 0.54 -2.21
C SER A 152 -0.75 -0.98 -2.33
N VAL A 153 -1.90 -1.59 -2.60
CA VAL A 153 -2.06 -3.04 -2.81
C VAL A 153 -2.00 -3.35 -4.30
N ASN A 154 -1.12 -4.26 -4.71
CA ASN A 154 -0.98 -4.65 -6.11
C ASN A 154 -2.16 -5.54 -6.55
N LEU A 155 -2.90 -5.06 -7.53
CA LEU A 155 -4.01 -5.76 -8.19
C LEU A 155 -3.70 -6.10 -9.65
N SER A 156 -2.45 -5.96 -10.10
CA SER A 156 -2.07 -6.31 -11.48
C SER A 156 -2.15 -7.81 -11.69
N PRO A 157 -2.70 -8.30 -12.81
CA PRO A 157 -2.81 -9.74 -13.09
C PRO A 157 -1.47 -10.40 -13.32
N GLU A 158 -0.50 -9.63 -13.81
CA GLU A 158 0.83 -10.09 -14.18
C GLU A 158 1.91 -9.13 -13.66
N ILE A 159 3.16 -9.55 -13.72
CA ILE A 159 4.32 -8.71 -13.38
C ILE A 159 4.48 -7.63 -14.46
N TYR A 160 4.54 -6.39 -14.04
CA TYR A 160 4.76 -5.22 -14.90
C TYR A 160 6.16 -4.63 -14.69
N GLY A 161 6.67 -3.94 -15.71
CA GLY A 161 7.91 -3.17 -15.62
C GLY A 161 7.68 -1.74 -15.15
N GLY A 162 8.66 -1.11 -14.53
CA GLY A 162 8.50 0.25 -14.00
C GLY A 162 7.47 0.31 -12.85
N GLY A 163 6.68 1.39 -12.80
CA GLY A 163 5.66 1.56 -11.77
C GLY A 163 6.21 1.50 -10.34
N THR A 164 7.50 1.79 -10.17
CA THR A 164 8.25 1.69 -8.91
C THR A 164 7.92 2.87 -8.01
N LEU A 165 7.61 2.60 -6.74
CA LEU A 165 7.53 3.63 -5.73
C LEU A 165 8.95 4.12 -5.41
N GLN A 166 9.15 5.43 -5.49
CA GLN A 166 10.36 6.10 -5.02
C GLN A 166 10.01 7.04 -3.87
N LEU A 167 10.78 6.96 -2.79
CA LEU A 167 10.73 7.89 -1.65
C LEU A 167 12.00 8.74 -1.66
N ARG A 168 11.87 10.05 -1.44
CA ARG A 168 13.01 10.96 -1.29
C ARG A 168 12.85 11.89 -0.09
N ASN A 169 13.97 12.37 0.40
CA ASN A 169 13.95 13.50 1.33
C ASN A 169 13.53 14.78 0.59
N ALA A 170 12.54 15.50 1.13
CA ALA A 170 11.96 16.69 0.49
C ALA A 170 12.96 17.85 0.36
N HIS A 171 13.87 18.00 1.33
CA HIS A 171 14.84 19.09 1.38
C HIS A 171 16.07 18.81 0.52
N THR A 172 16.70 17.63 0.71
CA THR A 172 17.93 17.27 0.00
C THR A 172 17.69 16.68 -1.39
N ARG A 173 16.44 16.32 -1.71
CA ARG A 173 16.02 15.62 -2.93
C ARG A 173 16.70 14.27 -3.16
N ARG A 174 17.44 13.76 -2.18
CA ARG A 174 18.09 12.44 -2.23
C ARG A 174 17.03 11.35 -2.17
N VAL A 175 17.07 10.41 -3.12
CA VAL A 175 16.24 9.19 -3.09
C VAL A 175 16.71 8.31 -1.93
N LEU A 176 15.79 7.97 -1.07
CA LEU A 176 16.02 7.15 0.14
C LEU A 176 15.69 5.68 -0.11
N ARG A 177 14.65 5.43 -0.91
CA ARG A 177 14.15 4.10 -1.17
C ARG A 177 13.51 4.00 -2.55
N GLU A 178 13.70 2.85 -3.19
CA GLU A 178 12.98 2.43 -4.40
C GLU A 178 12.41 1.04 -4.17
N VAL A 179 11.12 0.85 -4.39
CA VAL A 179 10.46 -0.42 -4.13
C VAL A 179 9.49 -0.74 -5.27
N ALA A 180 9.72 -1.86 -5.93
CA ALA A 180 8.76 -2.44 -6.86
C ALA A 180 7.71 -3.26 -6.09
N ASN A 181 6.43 -3.07 -6.43
CA ASN A 181 5.29 -3.80 -5.84
C ASN A 181 4.63 -4.67 -6.92
N THR A 182 5.33 -5.69 -7.38
CA THR A 182 4.92 -6.51 -8.52
C THR A 182 4.40 -7.89 -8.15
N GLY A 183 4.46 -8.28 -6.88
CA GLY A 183 3.90 -9.55 -6.41
C GLY A 183 2.37 -9.50 -6.35
N PRO A 184 1.66 -10.54 -6.80
CA PRO A 184 0.20 -10.60 -6.73
C PRO A 184 -0.30 -10.43 -5.30
N GLY A 185 -1.16 -9.44 -5.06
CA GLY A 185 -1.72 -9.15 -3.74
C GLY A 185 -0.74 -8.59 -2.70
N ASP A 186 0.50 -8.26 -3.09
CA ASP A 186 1.44 -7.57 -2.19
C ASP A 186 0.98 -6.14 -1.92
N ALA A 187 1.36 -5.60 -0.78
CA ALA A 187 1.13 -4.19 -0.47
C ALA A 187 2.43 -3.48 -0.08
N LEU A 188 2.49 -2.19 -0.38
CA LEU A 188 3.50 -1.27 0.16
C LEU A 188 2.84 -0.33 1.15
N LEU A 189 3.43 -0.23 2.34
CA LEU A 189 3.17 0.82 3.33
C LEU A 189 4.29 1.85 3.25
N PHE A 190 3.98 3.13 3.31
CA PHE A 190 4.99 4.17 3.45
C PHE A 190 4.48 5.36 4.25
N GLN A 191 5.39 6.01 4.93
CA GLN A 191 5.08 7.12 5.81
C GLN A 191 4.77 8.39 5.01
N ILE A 192 3.77 9.15 5.48
CA ILE A 192 3.50 10.52 5.04
C ILE A 192 4.12 11.44 6.07
N ALA A 193 5.02 12.34 5.63
CA ALA A 193 5.68 13.28 6.52
C ALA A 193 6.20 14.51 5.75
N PRO A 194 6.38 15.67 6.44
CA PRO A 194 6.82 16.90 5.79
C PRO A 194 8.18 16.81 5.10
N ASP A 195 9.07 15.96 5.61
CA ASP A 195 10.42 15.74 5.09
C ASP A 195 10.48 14.63 4.01
N LEU A 196 9.33 14.03 3.65
CA LEU A 196 9.24 13.00 2.62
C LEU A 196 8.41 13.46 1.43
N GLN A 197 8.88 13.08 0.24
CA GLN A 197 8.12 13.09 -0.99
C GLN A 197 8.20 11.71 -1.63
N HIS A 198 7.17 11.38 -2.40
CA HIS A 198 7.13 10.14 -3.16
C HIS A 198 6.66 10.38 -4.59
N ARG A 199 6.92 9.39 -5.43
CA ARG A 199 6.35 9.28 -6.77
C ARG A 199 6.25 7.82 -7.19
N VAL A 200 5.44 7.57 -8.20
CA VAL A 200 5.42 6.30 -8.93
C VAL A 200 5.99 6.54 -10.32
N THR A 201 7.05 5.82 -10.67
CA THR A 201 7.68 5.94 -11.99
C THR A 201 6.75 5.43 -13.09
N ALA A 202 6.98 5.87 -14.33
CA ALA A 202 6.22 5.39 -15.49
C ALA A 202 6.25 3.86 -15.59
N VAL A 203 5.13 3.27 -15.97
CA VAL A 203 5.01 1.83 -16.26
C VAL A 203 5.65 1.56 -17.62
N LYS A 204 6.35 0.42 -17.75
CA LYS A 204 7.08 0.00 -18.94
C LYS A 204 6.58 -1.37 -19.42
N GLY A 205 6.80 -1.65 -20.69
CA GLY A 205 6.40 -2.91 -21.32
C GLY A 205 4.95 -2.88 -21.77
N ALA A 206 4.24 -4.03 -21.72
CA ALA A 206 2.87 -4.19 -22.21
C ALA A 206 1.83 -4.32 -21.09
N VAL A 207 2.27 -4.68 -19.88
CA VAL A 207 1.36 -4.97 -18.74
C VAL A 207 1.11 -3.70 -17.95
N PRO A 208 -0.15 -3.27 -17.77
CA PRO A 208 -0.48 -2.13 -16.93
C PRO A 208 -0.33 -2.44 -15.45
N LYS A 209 0.03 -1.43 -14.66
CA LYS A 209 -0.07 -1.48 -13.21
C LYS A 209 -1.48 -1.18 -12.77
N THR A 210 -2.13 -2.10 -12.06
CA THR A 210 -3.40 -1.87 -11.37
C THR A 210 -3.17 -1.96 -9.87
N ALA A 211 -3.68 -1.02 -9.10
CA ALA A 211 -3.52 -1.02 -7.66
C ALA A 211 -4.77 -0.45 -6.95
N PHE A 212 -5.02 -0.94 -5.73
CA PHE A 212 -5.87 -0.24 -4.77
C PHE A 212 -4.97 0.56 -3.85
N ALA A 213 -5.04 1.86 -3.89
CA ALA A 213 -4.17 2.72 -3.10
C ALA A 213 -4.93 3.85 -2.42
N GLY A 214 -4.39 4.28 -1.28
CA GLY A 214 -4.97 5.31 -0.45
C GLY A 214 -4.21 5.50 0.85
N TRP A 215 -4.93 5.99 1.87
CA TRP A 215 -4.33 6.45 3.10
C TRP A 215 -5.05 5.93 4.33
N PHE A 216 -4.30 5.48 5.31
CA PHE A 216 -4.76 5.38 6.69
C PHE A 216 -4.88 6.78 7.27
N GLN A 217 -5.99 7.04 7.97
CA GLN A 217 -6.41 8.37 8.40
C GLN A 217 -6.75 8.39 9.88
N SER A 218 -6.64 9.60 10.49
CA SER A 218 -7.05 9.85 11.88
C SER A 218 -8.56 10.05 12.06
N GLU A 219 -9.29 10.20 10.97
CA GLU A 219 -10.75 10.39 10.98
C GLU A 219 -11.47 9.14 10.50
N ARG A 220 -12.69 8.92 11.01
CA ARG A 220 -13.56 7.83 10.54
C ARG A 220 -14.22 8.23 9.24
N ILE A 221 -14.20 7.35 8.26
CA ILE A 221 -14.94 7.55 7.02
C ILE A 221 -16.41 7.21 7.27
N SER A 222 -17.28 8.17 6.99
CA SER A 222 -18.71 7.91 6.88
C SER A 222 -19.00 7.37 5.49
N PHE A 223 -19.17 6.06 5.34
CA PHE A 223 -19.68 5.49 4.10
C PHE A 223 -21.14 5.90 3.93
N ARG A 224 -21.42 6.96 3.17
CA ARG A 224 -22.77 7.20 2.65
C ARG A 224 -22.94 6.32 1.42
N LEU A 225 -23.73 5.26 1.52
CA LEU A 225 -24.19 4.51 0.37
C LEU A 225 -24.92 5.48 -0.57
N GLY A 226 -24.32 5.80 -1.73
CA GLY A 226 -24.96 6.63 -2.76
C GLY A 226 -24.44 8.07 -2.93
N ALA A 227 -23.45 8.53 -2.22
CA ALA A 227 -22.80 9.81 -2.51
C ALA A 227 -21.62 9.63 -3.45
N ALA A 228 -21.60 10.36 -4.57
CA ALA A 228 -20.43 10.48 -5.41
C ALA A 228 -19.26 11.03 -4.56
N PRO A 229 -18.00 10.60 -4.81
CA PRO A 229 -16.86 11.15 -4.11
C PRO A 229 -16.78 12.66 -4.34
N PRO A 230 -16.34 13.45 -3.36
CA PRO A 230 -16.07 14.86 -3.57
C PRO A 230 -15.00 15.01 -4.66
N ALA A 231 -15.20 16.03 -5.48
CA ALA A 231 -14.35 16.39 -6.59
C ALA A 231 -12.92 16.76 -6.16
#